data_86e564d4d98be20162c92bd688d6deb5
#
_entry.id   86e564d4d98be20162c92bd688d6deb5
#
_cell.length_a   1.000
_cell.length_b   1.000
_cell.length_c   1.000
_cell.angle_alpha   90.00
_cell.angle_beta   90.00
_cell.angle_gamma   90.00
#
_symmetry.space_group_name_H-M   'P 1'
#
loop_
_entity.id
_entity.type
_entity.pdbx_description
1 polymer ?
#
loop_
_entity_poly.entity_id
_entity_poly.type
_entity_poly.pdbx_seq_one_letter_code
_entity_poly.pdbx_strand_id
1 'polypeptide(L)' 'MEKIEKTFWLARDKDGELNLFTQKPYYNESPSFAPGWDIMMTDENDWIDSMMIESSLFPEITFENSPIEIKFVKM' A
#
# COMPACT_ATOMS: atom_id res chain seq x y z
N MET A 1 6.76 -28.60 -8.21
CA MET A 1 6.07 -27.75 -7.23
C MET A 1 5.85 -26.38 -7.81
N GLU A 2 4.63 -25.89 -7.67
CA GLU A 2 4.32 -24.59 -8.18
C GLU A 2 4.79 -23.50 -7.21
N LYS A 3 5.40 -22.48 -7.76
CA LYS A 3 5.84 -21.33 -6.99
C LYS A 3 4.77 -20.24 -7.13
N ILE A 4 4.28 -19.75 -6.01
CA ILE A 4 3.28 -18.70 -5.99
C ILE A 4 3.97 -17.40 -5.57
N GLU A 5 3.86 -16.38 -6.41
CA GLU A 5 4.38 -15.06 -6.10
C GLU A 5 3.25 -14.06 -6.18
N LYS A 6 3.17 -13.19 -5.18
CA LYS A 6 2.21 -12.12 -5.17
C LYS A 6 2.89 -10.83 -4.73
N THR A 7 2.66 -9.77 -5.47
CA THR A 7 3.24 -8.47 -5.18
C THR A 7 2.24 -7.62 -4.41
N PHE A 8 2.72 -7.00 -3.33
CA PHE A 8 1.95 -6.05 -2.55
C PHE A 8 2.78 -4.79 -2.36
N TRP A 9 2.13 -3.75 -1.88
CA TRP A 9 2.78 -2.47 -1.65
C TRP A 9 2.48 -2.02 -0.23
N LEU A 10 3.49 -1.52 0.46
CA LEU A 10 3.32 -0.90 1.77
C LEU A 10 3.57 0.59 1.65
N ALA A 11 2.72 1.37 2.27
CA ALA A 11 2.88 2.82 2.28
C ALA A 11 2.53 3.38 3.64
N ARG A 12 3.35 4.28 4.13
CA ARG A 12 3.14 4.94 5.42
C ARG A 12 2.71 6.37 5.20
N ASP A 13 1.63 6.77 5.87
CA ASP A 13 1.15 8.14 5.84
C ASP A 13 2.02 9.06 6.69
N LYS A 14 1.83 10.35 6.51
CA LYS A 14 2.56 11.35 7.28
C LYS A 14 2.30 11.25 8.77
N ASP A 15 1.12 10.73 9.15
CA ASP A 15 0.76 10.55 10.55
C ASP A 15 1.29 9.25 11.15
N GLY A 16 1.99 8.45 10.35
CA GLY A 16 2.56 7.19 10.80
C GLY A 16 1.72 5.96 10.52
N GLU A 17 0.53 6.13 9.98
CA GLU A 17 -0.34 5.01 9.67
C GLU A 17 0.21 4.20 8.50
N LEU A 18 0.25 2.89 8.66
CA LEU A 18 0.82 1.97 7.67
C LEU A 18 -0.29 1.15 7.04
N ASN A 19 -0.31 1.11 5.70
CA ASN A 19 -1.32 0.37 4.96
C ASN A 19 -0.68 -0.54 3.92
N LEU A 20 -1.35 -1.67 3.70
CA LEU A 20 -0.99 -2.64 2.67
C LEU A 20 -1.94 -2.49 1.49
N PHE A 21 -1.38 -2.44 0.29
CA PHE A 21 -2.18 -2.28 -0.93
C PHE A 21 -1.86 -3.42 -1.89
N THR A 22 -2.87 -3.81 -2.67
CA THR A 22 -2.70 -4.85 -3.69
C THR A 22 -2.21 -4.27 -5.01
N GLN A 23 -2.25 -2.96 -5.16
CA GLN A 23 -1.75 -2.24 -6.33
C GLN A 23 -0.86 -1.11 -5.86
N LYS A 24 -0.01 -0.62 -6.75
CA LYS A 24 0.89 0.48 -6.40
C LYS A 24 0.08 1.74 -6.08
N PRO A 25 0.15 2.24 -4.85
CA PRO A 25 -0.58 3.45 -4.49
C PRO A 25 0.15 4.71 -4.94
N TYR A 26 -0.59 5.79 -5.02
CA TYR A 26 -0.04 7.12 -5.23
C TYR A 26 -0.50 8.03 -4.09
N TYR A 27 0.25 9.09 -3.84
CA TYR A 27 -0.10 10.02 -2.77
C TYR A 27 -1.08 11.05 -3.30
N ASN A 28 -2.24 11.13 -2.65
CA ASN A 28 -3.31 12.06 -3.03
C ASN A 28 -3.26 13.28 -2.11
N GLU A 29 -2.98 14.43 -2.68
CA GLU A 29 -2.91 15.69 -1.94
C GLU A 29 -4.10 16.59 -2.23
N SER A 30 -5.22 16.02 -2.63
CA SER A 30 -6.41 16.81 -2.96
C SER A 30 -6.83 17.68 -1.77
N PRO A 31 -7.08 18.98 -1.98
CA PRO A 31 -7.55 19.85 -0.90
C PRO A 31 -8.96 19.51 -0.44
N SER A 32 -9.71 18.75 -1.24
CA SER A 32 -11.08 18.38 -0.92
C SER A 32 -11.18 17.22 0.05
N PHE A 33 -10.08 16.47 0.21
CA PHE A 33 -10.06 15.28 1.06
C PHE A 33 -8.79 15.28 1.89
N ALA A 34 -8.80 14.53 2.98
CA ALA A 34 -7.61 14.34 3.77
C ALA A 34 -6.52 13.70 2.89
N PRO A 35 -5.28 14.22 2.92
CA PRO A 35 -4.21 13.61 2.14
C PRO A 35 -3.93 12.19 2.57
N GLY A 36 -3.57 11.35 1.64
CA GLY A 36 -3.25 9.97 1.95
C GLY A 36 -2.90 9.17 0.71
N TRP A 37 -2.55 7.92 0.92
CA TRP A 37 -2.26 7.00 -0.16
C TRP A 37 -3.55 6.46 -0.74
N ASP A 38 -3.59 6.38 -2.05
CA ASP A 38 -4.77 5.94 -2.78
C ASP A 38 -4.32 5.10 -3.97
N ILE A 39 -5.24 4.32 -4.55
CA ILE A 39 -4.91 3.56 -5.75
C ILE A 39 -5.86 3.96 -6.86
N MET A 40 -5.33 3.90 -8.08
CA MET A 40 -6.11 4.25 -9.26
C MET A 40 -6.99 3.08 -9.65
N MET A 41 -8.29 3.29 -9.69
CA MET A 41 -9.22 2.29 -10.16
C MET A 41 -9.28 2.36 -11.68
N THR A 42 -8.91 1.25 -12.31
CA THR A 42 -8.93 1.16 -13.77
C THR A 42 -10.17 0.43 -14.28
N ASP A 43 -10.88 -0.24 -13.40
CA ASP A 43 -12.07 -1.01 -13.73
C ASP A 43 -13.03 -0.93 -12.55
N GLU A 44 -14.30 -0.68 -12.81
CA GLU A 44 -15.31 -0.58 -11.76
C GLU A 44 -15.49 -1.88 -10.98
N ASN A 45 -15.02 -3.00 -11.53
CA ASN A 45 -15.04 -4.28 -10.86
C ASN A 45 -13.78 -4.57 -10.06
N ASP A 46 -12.80 -3.67 -10.10
CA ASP A 46 -11.58 -3.85 -9.33
C ASP A 46 -11.85 -3.54 -7.87
N TRP A 47 -11.62 -4.53 -7.04
CA TRP A 47 -11.70 -4.35 -5.61
C TRP A 47 -10.41 -3.71 -5.12
N ILE A 48 -10.57 -2.58 -4.45
CA ILE A 48 -9.44 -1.96 -3.78
C ILE A 48 -9.31 -2.62 -2.42
N ASP A 49 -8.36 -3.54 -2.32
CA ASP A 49 -8.05 -4.14 -1.04
C ASP A 49 -6.90 -3.37 -0.43
N SER A 50 -7.22 -2.52 0.51
CA SER A 50 -6.22 -1.91 1.37
C SER A 50 -6.51 -2.36 2.78
N MET A 51 -5.45 -2.67 3.52
CA MET A 51 -5.57 -3.12 4.89
C MET A 51 -4.65 -2.29 5.75
N MET A 52 -5.19 -1.74 6.84
CA MET A 52 -4.37 -1.08 7.83
C MET A 52 -3.63 -2.15 8.64
N ILE A 53 -2.33 -1.99 8.77
CA ILE A 53 -1.54 -2.88 9.60
C ILE A 53 -0.93 -2.09 10.74
N GLU A 54 -0.50 -2.81 11.76
CA GLU A 54 0.02 -2.18 12.97
C GLU A 54 1.16 -1.23 12.63
N SER A 55 1.06 0.01 13.07
CA SER A 55 2.00 1.05 12.71
C SER A 55 3.40 0.82 13.26
N SER A 56 3.53 -0.03 14.28
CA SER A 56 4.83 -0.37 14.86
C SER A 56 5.62 -1.36 14.02
N LEU A 57 4.96 -2.02 13.05
CA LEU A 57 5.62 -2.95 12.16
C LEU A 57 6.39 -2.19 11.08
N PHE A 58 7.50 -2.76 10.66
CA PHE A 58 8.31 -2.24 9.57
C PHE A 58 8.70 -0.77 9.78
N PRO A 59 9.40 -0.46 10.88
CA PRO A 59 9.76 0.94 11.16
C PRO A 59 10.67 1.56 10.10
N GLU A 60 11.32 0.73 9.28
CA GLU A 60 12.14 1.19 8.19
C GLU A 60 11.35 1.80 7.03
N ILE A 61 10.03 1.54 6.99
CA ILE A 61 9.16 2.12 5.96
C ILE A 61 8.65 3.46 6.48
N THR A 62 9.00 4.52 5.79
CA THR A 62 8.63 5.89 6.15
C THR A 62 7.75 6.49 5.06
N PHE A 63 7.19 7.66 5.33
CA PHE A 63 6.44 8.38 4.31
C PHE A 63 7.33 8.71 3.11
N GLU A 64 8.58 9.11 3.38
CA GLU A 64 9.48 9.55 2.33
C GLU A 64 9.91 8.42 1.39
N ASN A 65 10.00 7.18 1.89
CA ASN A 65 10.39 6.06 1.03
C ASN A 65 9.21 5.25 0.53
N SER A 66 7.99 5.64 0.90
CA SER A 66 6.78 4.96 0.43
C SER A 66 6.45 5.34 -1.02
N PRO A 67 5.80 4.47 -1.78
CA PRO A 67 5.44 3.09 -1.41
C PRO A 67 6.60 2.12 -1.62
N ILE A 68 6.60 1.05 -0.84
CA ILE A 68 7.61 0.00 -0.91
C ILE A 68 6.97 -1.26 -1.49
N GLU A 69 7.56 -1.79 -2.54
CA GLU A 69 7.09 -3.05 -3.12
C GLU A 69 7.58 -4.22 -2.29
N ILE A 70 6.67 -5.13 -1.98
CA ILE A 70 7.03 -6.37 -1.29
C ILE A 70 6.44 -7.55 -2.05
N LYS A 71 7.09 -8.69 -1.95
CA LYS A 71 6.63 -9.90 -2.60
C LYS A 71 6.47 -11.01 -1.58
N PHE A 72 5.34 -11.68 -1.64
CA PHE A 72 5.13 -12.91 -0.91
C PHE A 72 5.39 -14.06 -1.87
N VAL A 73 6.22 -14.99 -1.43
CA VAL A 73 6.59 -16.13 -2.26
C VAL A 73 6.27 -17.40 -1.47
N LYS A 74 5.47 -18.25 -2.07
CA LYS A 74 5.17 -19.55 -1.51
C LYS A 74 5.68 -20.63 -2.45
N MET A 75 6.52 -21.47 -1.93
CA MET A 75 7.07 -22.60 -2.69
C MET A 75 6.54 -23.92 -2.17
#